data_2c82261f295affc28a084f28873088d6
#
_entry.id   2c82261f295affc28a084f28873088d6
#
_cell.length_a   1.000
_cell.length_b   1.000
_cell.length_c   1.000
_cell.angle_alpha   90.00
_cell.angle_beta   90.00
_cell.angle_gamma   90.00
#
_symmetry.space_group_name_H-M   'P 1'
#
loop_
_entity.id
_entity.type
_entity.pdbx_description
1 polymer ?
#
loop_
_entity_poly.entity_id
_entity_poly.type
_entity_poly.pdbx_seq_one_letter_code
_entity_poly.pdbx_strand_id
1 'polypeptide(L)'
;MGERSREPRWVDRLVVEAVQFDLIREHGGMPGLRDEHALEAALARPQQRCAYRPGADLAELAAAYGHGLATGHPFHDGNKRIAFVTMAVFLELNGLELVTDEAEVVTVMLTLAAGEVSEEQLAAWVRTRTAAAG
;
A
#
# COMPACT_ATOMS: atom_id res chain seq x y z
N MET A 1 -8.88 -20.42 -19.71
CA MET A 1 -8.67 -19.61 -20.24
C MET A 1 -8.95 -18.25 -19.82
N GLY A 2 -9.53 -17.50 -19.86
CA GLY A 2 -9.66 -16.11 -19.62
C GLY A 2 -9.32 -15.65 -18.23
N GLU A 3 -9.47 -16.51 -17.28
CA GLU A 3 -9.31 -16.03 -15.94
C GLU A 3 -7.92 -15.68 -15.60
N ARG A 4 -6.96 -16.26 -16.22
CA ARG A 4 -5.63 -15.96 -15.82
C ARG A 4 -5.20 -14.56 -16.23
N SER A 5 -5.87 -13.93 -17.13
CA SER A 5 -5.51 -12.58 -17.52
C SER A 5 -6.33 -11.53 -16.80
N ARG A 6 -7.04 -11.94 -15.75
CA ARG A 6 -7.85 -11.00 -15.01
C ARG A 6 -6.98 -10.01 -14.24
N GLU A 7 -7.27 -8.74 -14.42
CA GLU A 7 -6.58 -7.69 -13.70
C GLU A 7 -6.91 -7.72 -12.22
N PRO A 8 -5.97 -7.36 -11.35
CA PRO A 8 -6.30 -7.18 -9.94
C PRO A 8 -7.32 -6.06 -9.75
N ARG A 9 -7.98 -6.08 -8.61
CA ARG A 9 -8.82 -4.97 -8.19
C ARG A 9 -7.93 -3.93 -7.53
N TRP A 10 -8.04 -2.69 -8.02
CA TRP A 10 -7.20 -1.59 -7.54
C TRP A 10 -7.90 -0.83 -6.43
N VAL A 11 -7.11 -0.19 -5.55
CA VAL A 11 -7.67 0.64 -4.49
C VAL A 11 -8.04 1.99 -5.08
N ASP A 12 -9.29 2.39 -4.88
CA ASP A 12 -9.80 3.66 -5.37
C ASP A 12 -9.22 4.80 -4.56
N ARG A 13 -8.92 5.92 -5.20
CA ARG A 13 -8.41 7.11 -4.54
C ARG A 13 -9.31 7.56 -3.38
N LEU A 14 -10.62 7.46 -3.55
CA LEU A 14 -11.56 7.87 -2.50
C LEU A 14 -11.39 7.02 -1.24
N VAL A 15 -11.03 5.73 -1.41
CA VAL A 15 -10.78 4.87 -0.27
C VAL A 15 -9.55 5.35 0.50
N VAL A 16 -8.48 5.71 -0.22
CA VAL A 16 -7.25 6.17 0.41
C VAL A 16 -7.50 7.48 1.15
N GLU A 17 -8.25 8.39 0.57
CA GLU A 17 -8.58 9.65 1.22
C GLU A 17 -9.46 9.44 2.44
N ALA A 18 -10.41 8.51 2.37
CA ALA A 18 -11.26 8.18 3.51
C ALA A 18 -10.45 7.57 4.64
N VAL A 19 -9.48 6.72 4.30
CA VAL A 19 -8.60 6.12 5.30
C VAL A 19 -7.80 7.21 6.02
N GLN A 20 -7.27 8.18 5.27
CA GLN A 20 -6.53 9.29 5.88
C GLN A 20 -7.42 10.08 6.84
N PHE A 21 -8.64 10.38 6.40
CA PHE A 21 -9.58 11.12 7.23
C PHE A 21 -9.84 10.39 8.55
N ASP A 22 -10.09 9.09 8.48
CA ASP A 22 -10.37 8.28 9.67
C ASP A 22 -9.16 8.18 10.60
N LEU A 23 -7.96 8.00 10.03
CA LEU A 23 -6.75 7.89 10.82
C LEU A 23 -6.43 9.20 11.55
N ILE A 24 -6.64 10.34 10.88
CA ILE A 24 -6.41 11.64 11.51
C ILE A 24 -7.41 11.87 12.63
N ARG A 25 -8.67 11.49 12.43
CA ARG A 25 -9.68 11.60 13.49
C ARG A 25 -9.32 10.77 14.71
N GLU A 26 -8.75 9.59 14.48
CA GLU A 26 -8.44 8.67 15.56
C GLU A 26 -7.13 8.99 16.27
N HIS A 27 -6.12 9.41 15.52
CA HIS A 27 -4.75 9.54 16.03
C HIS A 27 -4.25 10.99 16.07
N GLY A 28 -4.99 11.94 15.51
CA GLY A 28 -4.56 13.32 15.42
C GLY A 28 -3.67 13.56 14.23
N GLY A 29 -3.29 14.81 14.03
CA GLY A 29 -2.47 15.24 12.91
C GLY A 29 -3.25 16.13 11.97
N MET A 30 -2.59 16.59 10.92
CA MET A 30 -3.21 17.50 9.96
C MET A 30 -3.86 16.72 8.83
N PRO A 31 -5.16 16.93 8.59
CA PRO A 31 -5.84 16.25 7.48
C PRO A 31 -5.48 16.88 6.14
N GLY A 32 -5.71 16.12 5.08
CA GLY A 32 -5.67 16.63 3.72
C GLY A 32 -4.37 16.36 3.00
N LEU A 33 -4.43 16.66 1.72
CA LEU A 33 -3.30 16.45 0.81
C LEU A 33 -2.25 17.51 0.96
N ARG A 34 -0.99 17.08 0.92
CA ARG A 34 0.16 17.96 0.83
C ARG A 34 0.61 18.08 -0.63
N ASP A 35 0.50 16.98 -1.39
CA ASP A 35 1.06 16.91 -2.72
C ASP A 35 0.18 16.03 -3.60
N GLU A 36 -0.58 16.66 -4.45
CA GLU A 36 -1.51 15.98 -5.35
C GLU A 36 -0.77 15.05 -6.32
N HIS A 37 0.36 15.52 -6.88
CA HIS A 37 1.12 14.70 -7.81
C HIS A 37 1.71 13.46 -7.15
N ALA A 38 2.13 13.59 -5.90
CA ALA A 38 2.68 12.44 -5.16
C ALA A 38 1.60 11.38 -4.95
N LEU A 39 0.37 11.80 -4.65
CA LEU A 39 -0.73 10.84 -4.49
C LEU A 39 -1.04 10.15 -5.81
N GLU A 40 -1.17 10.90 -6.89
CA GLU A 40 -1.46 10.31 -8.20
C GLU A 40 -0.36 9.34 -8.62
N ALA A 41 0.90 9.71 -8.40
CA ALA A 41 2.02 8.85 -8.73
C ALA A 41 2.00 7.54 -7.91
N ALA A 42 1.71 7.67 -6.61
CA ALA A 42 1.67 6.50 -5.74
C ALA A 42 0.55 5.54 -6.14
N LEU A 43 -0.62 6.07 -6.53
CA LEU A 43 -1.74 5.23 -6.94
C LEU A 43 -1.53 4.61 -8.31
N ALA A 44 -0.81 5.29 -9.20
CA ALA A 44 -0.52 4.76 -10.53
C ALA A 44 0.57 3.69 -10.50
N ARG A 45 1.44 3.73 -9.52
CA ARG A 45 2.62 2.86 -9.46
C ARG A 45 2.31 1.37 -9.54
N PRO A 46 1.36 0.82 -8.76
CA PRO A 46 1.06 -0.61 -8.88
C PRO A 46 0.46 -0.98 -10.24
N GLN A 47 -0.36 -0.10 -10.82
CA GLN A 47 -0.93 -0.38 -12.13
C GLN A 47 0.15 -0.39 -13.20
N GLN A 48 1.08 0.54 -13.13
CA GLN A 48 2.22 0.59 -14.06
C GLN A 48 3.09 -0.64 -13.91
N ARG A 49 3.33 -1.08 -12.68
CA ARG A 49 4.12 -2.28 -12.45
C ARG A 49 3.44 -3.52 -13.01
N CYS A 50 2.12 -3.62 -12.83
CA CYS A 50 1.35 -4.73 -13.37
C CYS A 50 1.43 -4.78 -14.89
N ALA A 51 1.32 -3.63 -15.54
CA ALA A 51 1.40 -3.54 -17.00
C ALA A 51 2.80 -3.88 -17.51
N TYR A 52 3.82 -3.43 -16.78
CA TYR A 52 5.21 -3.63 -17.18
C TYR A 52 5.71 -5.03 -16.90
N ARG A 53 5.22 -5.66 -15.84
CA ARG A 53 5.59 -7.02 -15.45
C ARG A 53 4.34 -7.86 -15.29
N PRO A 54 3.86 -8.51 -16.36
CA PRO A 54 2.61 -9.28 -16.27
C PRO A 54 2.65 -10.41 -15.23
N GLY A 55 3.84 -10.86 -14.84
CA GLY A 55 3.98 -11.89 -13.81
C GLY A 55 4.06 -11.38 -12.40
N ALA A 56 3.91 -10.07 -12.16
CA ALA A 56 3.99 -9.53 -10.81
C ALA A 56 2.88 -10.12 -9.94
N ASP A 57 3.25 -10.61 -8.75
CA ASP A 57 2.26 -11.17 -7.84
C ASP A 57 1.62 -10.07 -6.99
N LEU A 58 0.59 -10.43 -6.23
CA LEU A 58 -0.14 -9.45 -5.44
C LEU A 58 0.72 -8.81 -4.36
N ALA A 59 1.69 -9.53 -3.81
CA ALA A 59 2.61 -8.96 -2.82
C ALA A 59 3.46 -7.86 -3.43
N GLU A 60 3.91 -8.06 -4.66
CA GLU A 60 4.70 -7.06 -5.38
C GLU A 60 3.88 -5.80 -5.64
N LEU A 61 2.62 -5.97 -6.01
CA LEU A 61 1.74 -4.84 -6.29
C LEU A 61 1.35 -4.11 -5.01
N ALA A 62 1.10 -4.85 -3.92
CA ALA A 62 0.85 -4.23 -2.63
C ALA A 62 2.04 -3.40 -2.17
N ALA A 63 3.26 -3.93 -2.36
CA ALA A 63 4.48 -3.20 -1.99
C ALA A 63 4.63 -1.92 -2.80
N ALA A 64 4.19 -1.92 -4.05
CA ALA A 64 4.22 -0.71 -4.88
C ALA A 64 3.35 0.39 -4.27
N TYR A 65 2.15 0.04 -3.78
CA TYR A 65 1.33 1.00 -3.05
C TYR A 65 2.05 1.51 -1.80
N GLY A 66 2.52 0.58 -0.97
CA GLY A 66 3.11 0.94 0.31
C GLY A 66 4.35 1.79 0.16
N HIS A 67 5.24 1.40 -0.74
CA HIS A 67 6.47 2.16 -0.99
C HIS A 67 6.15 3.56 -1.51
N GLY A 68 5.25 3.66 -2.47
CA GLY A 68 4.89 4.95 -3.05
C GLY A 68 4.29 5.91 -2.03
N LEU A 69 3.37 5.41 -1.21
CA LEU A 69 2.70 6.24 -0.22
C LEU A 69 3.62 6.63 0.95
N ALA A 70 4.45 5.69 1.41
CA ALA A 70 5.34 5.96 2.54
C ALA A 70 6.47 6.91 2.18
N THR A 71 7.01 6.81 0.95
CA THR A 71 8.15 7.64 0.56
C THR A 71 7.75 8.91 -0.18
N GLY A 72 6.57 8.94 -0.78
CA GLY A 72 6.08 10.12 -1.50
C GLY A 72 5.48 11.19 -0.61
N HIS A 73 5.06 10.83 0.58
CA HIS A 73 4.43 11.74 1.54
C HIS A 73 3.32 12.59 0.93
N PRO A 74 2.30 11.97 0.30
CA PRO A 74 1.26 12.75 -0.38
C PRO A 74 0.34 13.51 0.56
N PHE A 75 0.20 13.06 1.81
CA PHE A 75 -0.65 13.72 2.81
C PHE A 75 0.21 14.51 3.80
N HIS A 76 -0.42 15.43 4.52
CA HIS A 76 0.30 16.19 5.54
C HIS A 76 0.77 15.27 6.67
N ASP A 77 -0.09 14.34 7.10
CA ASP A 77 0.23 13.41 8.18
C ASP A 77 -0.35 12.04 7.89
N GLY A 78 0.14 11.03 8.57
CA GLY A 78 -0.41 9.69 8.53
C GLY A 78 0.10 8.82 7.38
N ASN A 79 1.10 9.28 6.64
CA ASN A 79 1.54 8.55 5.41
C ASN A 79 1.98 7.13 5.68
N LYS A 80 2.66 6.86 6.79
CA LYS A 80 3.10 5.49 7.10
C LYS A 80 1.92 4.57 7.38
N ARG A 81 0.94 5.05 8.13
CA ARG A 81 -0.26 4.26 8.40
C ARG A 81 -1.10 4.07 7.16
N ILE A 82 -1.24 5.13 6.35
CA ILE A 82 -1.97 5.03 5.09
C ILE A 82 -1.32 4.01 4.17
N ALA A 83 0.01 4.01 4.11
CA ALA A 83 0.75 3.06 3.28
C ALA A 83 0.42 1.62 3.70
N PHE A 84 0.47 1.34 5.00
CA PHE A 84 0.18 0.00 5.49
C PHE A 84 -1.28 -0.39 5.24
N VAL A 85 -2.22 0.48 5.59
CA VAL A 85 -3.65 0.17 5.44
C VAL A 85 -3.99 -0.03 3.97
N THR A 86 -3.40 0.77 3.08
CA THR A 86 -3.66 0.63 1.64
C THR A 86 -3.16 -0.71 1.13
N MET A 87 -1.97 -1.16 1.57
CA MET A 87 -1.49 -2.50 1.22
C MET A 87 -2.46 -3.58 1.67
N ALA A 88 -2.94 -3.47 2.92
CA ALA A 88 -3.86 -4.46 3.46
C ALA A 88 -5.18 -4.47 2.70
N VAL A 89 -5.72 -3.29 2.39
CA VAL A 89 -6.97 -3.17 1.62
C VAL A 89 -6.81 -3.76 0.23
N PHE A 90 -5.68 -3.45 -0.44
CA PHE A 90 -5.44 -4.01 -1.77
C PHE A 90 -5.44 -5.53 -1.73
N LEU A 91 -4.74 -6.11 -0.76
CA LEU A 91 -4.68 -7.57 -0.64
C LEU A 91 -6.05 -8.15 -0.37
N GLU A 92 -6.84 -7.53 0.51
CA GLU A 92 -8.19 -8.01 0.80
C GLU A 92 -9.11 -7.94 -0.40
N LEU A 93 -9.01 -6.89 -1.19
CA LEU A 93 -9.79 -6.77 -2.42
C LEU A 93 -9.49 -7.92 -3.38
N ASN A 94 -8.32 -8.52 -3.25
CA ASN A 94 -7.87 -9.56 -4.16
C ASN A 94 -7.80 -10.94 -3.50
N GLY A 95 -8.49 -11.11 -2.37
CA GLY A 95 -8.66 -12.42 -1.75
C GLY A 95 -7.55 -12.87 -0.83
N LEU A 96 -6.68 -11.95 -0.41
CA LEU A 96 -5.59 -12.25 0.51
C LEU A 96 -5.74 -11.42 1.78
N GLU A 97 -5.12 -11.91 2.85
CA GLU A 97 -5.11 -11.20 4.12
C GLU A 97 -3.66 -10.99 4.55
N LEU A 98 -3.35 -9.79 5.02
CA LEU A 98 -2.03 -9.49 5.54
C LEU A 98 -2.02 -9.81 7.03
N VAL A 99 -1.25 -10.82 7.43
CA VAL A 99 -1.22 -11.33 8.79
C VAL A 99 0.09 -10.90 9.45
N THR A 100 0.01 -9.97 10.38
CA THR A 100 1.19 -9.42 11.04
C THR A 100 0.77 -8.83 12.38
N ASP A 101 1.73 -8.54 13.25
CA ASP A 101 1.43 -7.86 14.51
C ASP A 101 1.80 -6.38 14.40
N GLU A 102 1.27 -5.61 15.36
CA GLU A 102 1.41 -4.16 15.32
C GLU A 102 2.87 -3.71 15.45
N ALA A 103 3.65 -4.37 16.28
CA ALA A 103 5.04 -3.99 16.48
C ALA A 103 5.85 -4.16 15.20
N GLU A 104 5.59 -5.26 14.48
CA GLU A 104 6.27 -5.52 13.21
C GLU A 104 5.88 -4.47 12.18
N VAL A 105 4.60 -4.11 12.12
CA VAL A 105 4.14 -3.08 11.18
C VAL A 105 4.85 -1.75 11.43
N VAL A 106 4.92 -1.33 12.69
CA VAL A 106 5.57 -0.08 13.04
C VAL A 106 7.03 -0.09 12.59
N THR A 107 7.74 -1.18 12.87
CA THR A 107 9.14 -1.30 12.49
C THR A 107 9.33 -1.21 10.98
N VAL A 108 8.54 -1.96 10.23
CA VAL A 108 8.67 -1.99 8.77
C VAL A 108 8.35 -0.62 8.17
N MET A 109 7.29 0.03 8.66
CA MET A 109 6.89 1.32 8.10
C MET A 109 7.91 2.41 8.43
N LEU A 110 8.52 2.37 9.61
CA LEU A 110 9.55 3.33 9.97
C LEU A 110 10.80 3.15 9.12
N THR A 111 11.25 1.92 8.91
CA THR A 111 12.44 1.66 8.10
C THR A 111 12.18 1.97 6.63
N LEU A 112 10.97 1.70 6.15
CA LEU A 112 10.59 2.04 4.79
C LEU A 112 10.62 3.56 4.58
N ALA A 113 10.01 4.31 5.49
CA ALA A 113 9.96 5.76 5.37
C ALA A 113 11.33 6.39 5.48
N ALA A 114 12.26 5.74 6.20
CA ALA A 114 13.63 6.21 6.33
C ALA A 114 14.49 5.86 5.10
N GLY A 115 13.94 5.14 4.13
CA GLY A 115 14.67 4.76 2.94
C GLY A 115 15.59 3.56 3.13
N GLU A 116 15.39 2.81 4.22
CA GLU A 116 16.26 1.67 4.56
C GLU A 116 15.73 0.34 4.04
N VAL A 117 14.51 0.33 3.50
CA VAL A 117 13.89 -0.86 2.94
C VAL A 117 13.49 -0.53 1.51
N SER A 118 13.93 -1.35 0.56
CA SER A 118 13.58 -1.16 -0.84
C SER A 118 12.17 -1.69 -1.10
N GLU A 119 11.63 -1.33 -2.26
CA GLU A 119 10.33 -1.85 -2.67
C GLU A 119 10.36 -3.37 -2.79
N GLU A 120 11.47 -3.94 -3.30
CA GLU A 120 11.62 -5.39 -3.42
C GLU A 120 11.67 -6.07 -2.05
N GLN A 121 12.35 -5.45 -1.10
CA GLN A 121 12.39 -5.99 0.26
C GLN A 121 11.01 -5.92 0.91
N LEU A 122 10.28 -4.85 0.67
CA LEU A 122 8.91 -4.73 1.16
C LEU A 122 8.02 -5.81 0.55
N ALA A 123 8.16 -6.07 -0.75
CA ALA A 123 7.39 -7.12 -1.42
C ALA A 123 7.67 -8.49 -0.82
N ALA A 124 8.95 -8.76 -0.51
CA ALA A 124 9.33 -10.03 0.10
C ALA A 124 8.71 -10.17 1.49
N TRP A 125 8.71 -9.09 2.26
CA TRP A 125 8.10 -9.10 3.59
C TRP A 125 6.59 -9.36 3.48
N VAL A 126 5.91 -8.64 2.59
CA VAL A 126 4.47 -8.82 2.38
C VAL A 126 4.16 -10.26 1.98
N ARG A 127 4.98 -10.82 1.07
CA ARG A 127 4.75 -12.17 0.55
C ARG A 127 4.77 -13.21 1.65
N THR A 128 5.65 -13.03 2.65
CA THR A 128 5.74 -13.98 3.75
C THR A 128 4.65 -13.78 4.79
N ARG A 129 3.89 -12.68 4.71
CA ARG A 129 2.86 -12.34 5.69
C ARG A 129 1.44 -12.44 5.13
N THR A 130 1.27 -12.95 3.90
CA THR A 130 -0.07 -13.05 3.31
C THR A 130 -0.60 -14.47 3.44
N ALA A 131 -1.92 -14.56 3.58
CA ALA A 131 -2.63 -15.82 3.60
C ALA A 131 -3.93 -15.65 2.84
N ALA A 132 -4.52 -16.75 2.41
CA ALA A 132 -5.81 -16.70 1.74
C ALA A 132 -6.84 -16.14 2.72
N ALA A 133 -7.64 -15.17 2.27
CA ALA A 133 -8.70 -14.62 3.09
C ALA A 133 -9.80 -15.67 3.23
N GLY A 134 -10.14 -15.95 4.46
CA GLY A 134 -11.09 -17.00 4.78
C GLY A 134 -12.53 -16.73 4.50
#